data_79079df3abf0673ee77dea789de8837c
#
_entry.id   79079df3abf0673ee77dea789de8837c
#
_cell.length_a   1.000
_cell.length_b   1.000
_cell.length_c   1.000
_cell.angle_alpha   90.00
_cell.angle_beta   90.00
_cell.angle_gamma   90.00
#
_symmetry.space_group_name_H-M   'P 1'
#
loop_
_entity.id
_entity.type
_entity.pdbx_description
1 polymer ?
#
loop_
_entity_poly.entity_id
_entity_poly.type
_entity_poly.pdbx_seq_one_letter_code
_entity_poly.pdbx_strand_id
1 'polypeptide(L)'
;KAHILAHFIQDNSSIPSLPFLCLTVSGGHTQIVLVKSPLEMEIIGSTLDDAAGEAFDKSAKMMGLPYPGGPLIDQYAKNGDPNRFHFKVGEMDNYSFSGLKTGILYFLRKEKEKNENFIAENLTDLCASIQHCIVGALLLKLEKAVKDFGISEVAIAGGVSANSYLRNSLKDKEKEGWKVHIPKFEYCTDNAAMIAMAGKFLFEGKIFGALSNPPQARMPF
;
A
#
# COMPACT_ATOMS: atom_id res chain seq x y z
N LYS A 1 -10.73 4.21 6.97
CA LYS A 1 -12.04 3.60 6.60
C LYS A 1 -12.53 4.06 5.23
N ALA A 2 -12.56 5.37 4.92
CA ALA A 2 -13.15 5.87 3.67
C ALA A 2 -12.53 5.25 2.41
N HIS A 3 -11.21 5.09 2.31
CA HIS A 3 -10.56 4.39 1.20
C HIS A 3 -11.06 2.94 1.02
N ILE A 4 -11.33 2.23 2.11
CA ILE A 4 -11.88 0.86 2.05
C ILE A 4 -13.31 0.91 1.51
N LEU A 5 -14.10 1.87 2.01
CA LEU A 5 -15.50 2.02 1.61
C LEU A 5 -15.67 2.48 0.14
N ALA A 6 -14.62 3.03 -0.47
CA ALA A 6 -14.64 3.34 -1.91
C ALA A 6 -14.93 2.10 -2.78
N HIS A 7 -14.62 0.89 -2.31
CA HIS A 7 -14.95 -0.36 -3.03
C HIS A 7 -16.46 -0.63 -3.14
N PHE A 8 -17.29 0.07 -2.37
CA PHE A 8 -18.76 -0.05 -2.45
C PHE A 8 -19.41 0.97 -3.40
N ILE A 9 -18.61 1.81 -4.07
CA ILE A 9 -19.12 2.74 -5.10
C ILE A 9 -19.62 1.92 -6.28
N GLN A 10 -20.89 2.13 -6.66
CA GLN A 10 -21.53 1.42 -7.75
C GLN A 10 -21.14 2.07 -9.09
N ASP A 11 -20.03 1.68 -9.65
CA ASP A 11 -19.45 2.21 -10.88
C ASP A 11 -19.09 1.12 -11.91
N ASN A 12 -19.82 0.00 -11.89
CA ASN A 12 -19.57 -1.22 -12.65
C ASN A 12 -18.32 -2.01 -12.24
N SER A 13 -17.66 -1.65 -11.13
CA SER A 13 -16.63 -2.49 -10.50
C SER A 13 -17.24 -3.59 -9.66
N SER A 14 -16.54 -4.71 -9.50
CA SER A 14 -16.97 -5.77 -8.57
C SER A 14 -16.87 -5.28 -7.12
N ILE A 15 -17.96 -5.41 -6.38
CA ILE A 15 -18.00 -5.08 -4.96
C ILE A 15 -17.51 -6.31 -4.16
N PRO A 16 -16.58 -6.14 -3.19
CA PRO A 16 -16.14 -7.24 -2.35
C PRO A 16 -17.28 -7.86 -1.55
N SER A 17 -17.31 -9.19 -1.50
CA SER A 17 -18.21 -9.92 -0.60
C SER A 17 -17.70 -9.86 0.83
N LEU A 18 -18.57 -9.65 1.79
CA LEU A 18 -18.21 -9.61 3.21
C LEU A 18 -18.18 -11.03 3.80
N PRO A 19 -17.27 -11.34 4.72
CA PRO A 19 -16.12 -10.50 5.11
C PRO A 19 -14.98 -10.57 4.10
N PHE A 20 -14.15 -9.52 4.03
CA PHE A 20 -12.96 -9.49 3.19
C PHE A 20 -11.76 -8.86 3.92
N LEU A 21 -10.55 -9.12 3.41
CA LEU A 21 -9.32 -8.49 3.88
C LEU A 21 -8.97 -7.30 2.99
N CYS A 22 -8.66 -6.15 3.60
CA CYS A 22 -8.23 -4.98 2.85
C CYS A 22 -6.80 -4.57 3.24
N LEU A 23 -5.88 -4.60 2.28
CA LEU A 23 -4.56 -4.02 2.43
C LEU A 23 -4.65 -2.51 2.13
N THR A 24 -4.62 -1.70 3.18
CA THR A 24 -4.64 -0.24 3.07
C THR A 24 -3.21 0.29 3.12
N VAL A 25 -2.72 0.86 2.01
CA VAL A 25 -1.33 1.31 1.84
C VAL A 25 -1.28 2.73 1.30
N SER A 26 -0.66 3.63 2.08
CA SER A 26 -0.52 5.05 1.75
C SER A 26 0.83 5.59 2.21
N GLY A 27 1.05 6.89 2.07
CA GLY A 27 2.20 7.59 2.66
C GLY A 27 2.24 7.55 4.18
N GLY A 28 1.10 7.47 4.85
CA GLY A 28 1.00 7.49 6.31
C GLY A 28 0.57 6.17 6.96
N HIS A 29 0.04 5.22 6.20
CA HIS A 29 -0.51 3.98 6.75
C HIS A 29 -0.15 2.76 5.90
N THR A 30 0.17 1.67 6.59
CA THR A 30 0.29 0.33 6.01
C THR A 30 -0.40 -0.63 6.97
N GLN A 31 -1.60 -1.08 6.62
CA GLN A 31 -2.47 -1.86 7.49
C GLN A 31 -3.18 -2.96 6.70
N ILE A 32 -3.39 -4.10 7.35
CA ILE A 32 -4.36 -5.11 6.91
C ILE A 32 -5.58 -4.99 7.80
N VAL A 33 -6.72 -4.80 7.17
CA VAL A 33 -8.01 -4.59 7.84
C VAL A 33 -8.94 -5.73 7.50
N LEU A 34 -9.49 -6.38 8.51
CA LEU A 34 -10.61 -7.31 8.36
C LEU A 34 -11.91 -6.49 8.33
N VAL A 35 -12.60 -6.56 7.21
CA VAL A 35 -13.87 -5.85 6.98
C VAL A 35 -15.01 -6.84 7.13
N LYS A 36 -15.69 -6.80 8.28
CA LYS A 36 -16.84 -7.65 8.59
C LYS A 36 -18.15 -7.02 8.06
N SER A 37 -18.22 -5.69 8.12
CA SER A 37 -19.29 -4.90 7.53
C SER A 37 -18.77 -3.48 7.22
N PRO A 38 -19.50 -2.63 6.49
CA PRO A 38 -19.11 -1.24 6.25
C PRO A 38 -18.84 -0.41 7.51
N LEU A 39 -19.47 -0.77 8.63
CA LEU A 39 -19.32 -0.09 9.91
C LEU A 39 -18.43 -0.85 10.91
N GLU A 40 -18.17 -2.14 10.66
CA GLU A 40 -17.37 -3.00 11.53
C GLU A 40 -16.08 -3.44 10.81
N MET A 41 -14.98 -2.82 11.20
CA MET A 41 -13.65 -3.05 10.63
C MET A 41 -12.63 -3.17 11.75
N GLU A 42 -11.72 -4.13 11.62
CA GLU A 42 -10.70 -4.45 12.60
C GLU A 42 -9.31 -4.44 11.95
N ILE A 43 -8.36 -3.70 12.53
CA ILE A 43 -6.95 -3.74 12.08
C ILE A 43 -6.33 -5.01 12.64
N ILE A 44 -5.98 -5.94 11.76
CA ILE A 44 -5.36 -7.23 12.12
C ILE A 44 -3.84 -7.23 11.89
N GLY A 45 -3.31 -6.20 11.24
CA GLY A 45 -1.88 -5.99 11.04
C GLY A 45 -1.57 -4.56 10.66
N SER A 46 -0.45 -4.03 11.13
CA SER A 46 -0.01 -2.67 10.79
C SER A 46 1.51 -2.60 10.72
N THR A 47 2.05 -1.53 10.10
CA THR A 47 3.47 -1.21 10.23
C THR A 47 3.78 -0.74 11.65
N LEU A 48 4.99 -1.07 12.12
CA LEU A 48 5.51 -0.60 13.41
C LEU A 48 6.26 0.74 13.29
N ASP A 49 6.62 1.13 12.07
CA ASP A 49 7.45 2.30 11.78
C ASP A 49 6.99 3.01 10.50
N ASP A 50 7.90 3.26 9.56
CA ASP A 50 7.59 3.94 8.30
C ASP A 50 6.47 3.18 7.53
N ALA A 51 5.54 3.93 6.93
CA ALA A 51 4.59 3.35 6.00
C ALA A 51 5.27 2.99 4.66
N ALA A 52 4.70 2.04 3.92
CA ALA A 52 5.28 1.62 2.64
C ALA A 52 5.37 2.76 1.61
N GLY A 53 4.37 3.65 1.56
CA GLY A 53 4.44 4.84 0.70
C GLY A 53 5.57 5.78 1.10
N GLU A 54 5.80 5.97 2.39
CA GLU A 54 6.94 6.73 2.90
C GLU A 54 8.28 6.04 2.57
N ALA A 55 8.32 4.70 2.59
CA ALA A 55 9.50 3.94 2.18
C ALA A 55 9.81 4.15 0.69
N PHE A 56 8.81 4.18 -0.18
CA PHE A 56 8.96 4.56 -1.59
C PHE A 56 9.52 5.97 -1.75
N ASP A 57 8.91 6.97 -1.10
CA ASP A 57 9.31 8.37 -1.22
C ASP A 57 10.72 8.63 -0.69
N LYS A 58 11.08 8.02 0.46
CA LYS A 58 12.43 8.11 1.03
C LYS A 58 13.47 7.44 0.14
N SER A 59 13.15 6.29 -0.45
CA SER A 59 14.04 5.58 -1.39
C SER A 59 14.27 6.41 -2.65
N ALA A 60 13.21 6.97 -3.23
CA ALA A 60 13.28 7.87 -4.38
C ALA A 60 14.17 9.08 -4.11
N LYS A 61 13.98 9.73 -2.94
CA LYS A 61 14.79 10.87 -2.51
C LYS A 61 16.29 10.53 -2.40
N MET A 62 16.63 9.33 -1.90
CA MET A 62 18.03 8.89 -1.81
C MET A 62 18.66 8.68 -3.18
N MET A 63 17.86 8.36 -4.20
CA MET A 63 18.28 8.24 -5.60
C MET A 63 18.26 9.57 -6.37
N GLY A 64 17.89 10.68 -5.72
CA GLY A 64 17.81 12.02 -6.35
C GLY A 64 16.51 12.27 -7.12
N LEU A 65 15.49 11.42 -6.97
CA LEU A 65 14.20 11.61 -7.62
C LEU A 65 13.34 12.64 -6.85
N PRO A 66 12.51 13.44 -7.57
CA PRO A 66 11.63 14.42 -6.94
C PRO A 66 10.44 13.76 -6.21
N TYR A 67 9.77 14.56 -5.38
CA TYR A 67 8.52 14.16 -4.74
C TYR A 67 7.30 14.45 -5.65
N PRO A 68 6.28 13.56 -5.68
CA PRO A 68 6.19 12.27 -4.99
C PRO A 68 7.03 11.18 -5.68
N GLY A 69 7.81 10.44 -4.88
CA GLY A 69 8.77 9.46 -5.39
C GLY A 69 8.16 8.13 -5.80
N GLY A 70 7.08 7.70 -5.12
CA GLY A 70 6.46 6.40 -5.40
C GLY A 70 6.04 6.19 -6.86
N PRO A 71 5.32 7.11 -7.51
CA PRO A 71 4.98 7.02 -8.93
C PRO A 71 6.19 6.97 -9.86
N LEU A 72 7.28 7.66 -9.51
CA LEU A 72 8.51 7.66 -10.30
C LEU A 72 9.24 6.32 -10.20
N ILE A 73 9.32 5.75 -8.99
CA ILE A 73 9.86 4.39 -8.82
C ILE A 73 9.05 3.41 -9.67
N ASP A 74 7.72 3.45 -9.62
CA ASP A 74 6.87 2.59 -10.44
C ASP A 74 7.12 2.76 -11.94
N GLN A 75 7.33 4.00 -12.38
CA GLN A 75 7.61 4.32 -13.79
C GLN A 75 8.96 3.75 -14.24
N TYR A 76 10.05 4.01 -13.49
CA TYR A 76 11.39 3.56 -13.86
C TYR A 76 11.55 2.05 -13.71
N ALA A 77 10.91 1.44 -12.71
CA ALA A 77 10.95 0.00 -12.45
C ALA A 77 10.45 -0.87 -13.61
N LYS A 78 9.59 -0.32 -14.49
CA LYS A 78 9.04 -1.07 -15.65
C LYS A 78 10.10 -1.62 -16.59
N ASN A 79 11.25 -0.96 -16.66
CA ASN A 79 12.34 -1.31 -17.56
C ASN A 79 13.58 -1.87 -16.83
N GLY A 80 13.46 -2.13 -15.52
CA GLY A 80 14.55 -2.61 -14.67
C GLY A 80 14.41 -4.09 -14.30
N ASP A 81 15.54 -4.68 -13.91
CA ASP A 81 15.58 -6.03 -13.35
C ASP A 81 15.30 -6.00 -11.84
N PRO A 82 14.18 -6.57 -11.35
CA PRO A 82 13.82 -6.60 -9.93
C PRO A 82 14.77 -7.44 -9.08
N ASN A 83 15.59 -8.31 -9.68
CA ASN A 83 16.51 -9.20 -9.00
C ASN A 83 17.97 -8.70 -9.03
N ARG A 84 18.25 -7.56 -9.67
CA ARG A 84 19.61 -7.03 -9.81
C ARG A 84 20.24 -6.68 -8.47
N PHE A 85 19.47 -6.09 -7.56
CA PHE A 85 19.92 -5.69 -6.23
C PHE A 85 19.03 -6.31 -5.16
N HIS A 86 19.64 -6.83 -4.08
CA HIS A 86 18.90 -7.48 -3.01
C HIS A 86 18.79 -6.57 -1.79
N PHE A 87 17.57 -6.14 -1.51
CA PHE A 87 17.22 -5.42 -0.29
C PHE A 87 16.39 -6.31 0.63
N LYS A 88 16.39 -6.02 1.94
CA LYS A 88 15.61 -6.77 2.93
C LYS A 88 14.72 -5.82 3.72
N VAL A 89 13.47 -6.21 3.90
CA VAL A 89 12.59 -5.68 4.93
C VAL A 89 12.76 -6.54 6.18
N GLY A 90 12.77 -5.92 7.37
CA GLY A 90 12.97 -6.66 8.62
C GLY A 90 11.94 -7.79 8.82
N GLU A 91 12.40 -8.93 9.32
CA GLU A 91 11.62 -10.17 9.54
C GLU A 91 10.79 -10.12 10.84
N MET A 92 10.07 -9.04 11.10
CA MET A 92 9.18 -8.97 12.27
C MET A 92 7.75 -9.38 11.89
N ASP A 93 6.95 -9.80 12.87
CA ASP A 93 5.54 -10.15 12.67
C ASP A 93 4.70 -9.00 12.10
N ASN A 94 5.15 -7.76 12.26
CA ASN A 94 4.59 -6.55 11.66
C ASN A 94 5.52 -5.96 10.59
N TYR A 95 4.97 -5.12 9.68
CA TYR A 95 5.77 -4.41 8.69
C TYR A 95 6.80 -3.49 9.36
N SER A 96 8.07 -3.53 8.93
CA SER A 96 9.12 -2.59 9.33
C SER A 96 9.90 -2.16 8.09
N PHE A 97 9.69 -0.93 7.66
CA PHE A 97 10.36 -0.36 6.49
C PHE A 97 11.53 0.56 6.83
N SER A 98 11.73 0.92 8.11
CA SER A 98 12.86 1.75 8.54
C SER A 98 14.21 1.06 8.31
N GLY A 99 14.27 -0.25 8.50
CA GLY A 99 15.45 -1.07 8.20
C GLY A 99 15.80 -1.07 6.72
N LEU A 100 14.80 -1.17 5.85
CA LEU A 100 14.97 -1.10 4.40
C LEU A 100 15.60 0.23 3.99
N LYS A 101 15.06 1.36 4.47
CA LYS A 101 15.61 2.71 4.21
C LYS A 101 17.09 2.79 4.55
N THR A 102 17.47 2.32 5.72
CA THR A 102 18.85 2.32 6.20
C THR A 102 19.74 1.44 5.34
N GLY A 103 19.26 0.25 4.96
CA GLY A 103 19.95 -0.66 4.05
C GLY A 103 20.22 -0.05 2.67
N ILE A 104 19.20 0.60 2.08
CA ILE A 104 19.34 1.30 0.80
C ILE A 104 20.36 2.44 0.91
N LEU A 105 20.30 3.24 1.98
CA LEU A 105 21.23 4.36 2.18
C LEU A 105 22.69 3.89 2.23
N TYR A 106 22.99 2.86 3.01
CA TYR A 106 24.36 2.34 3.10
C TYR A 106 24.81 1.68 1.81
N PHE A 107 23.93 0.95 1.13
CA PHE A 107 24.22 0.36 -0.16
C PHE A 107 24.60 1.44 -1.18
N LEU A 108 23.76 2.46 -1.35
CA LEU A 108 24.00 3.54 -2.32
C LEU A 108 25.28 4.32 -2.00
N ARG A 109 25.57 4.60 -0.72
CA ARG A 109 26.83 5.25 -0.32
C ARG A 109 28.05 4.44 -0.74
N LYS A 110 28.06 3.16 -0.41
CA LYS A 110 29.16 2.24 -0.74
C LYS A 110 29.39 2.12 -2.25
N GLU A 111 28.33 2.04 -3.04
CA GLU A 111 28.47 1.94 -4.49
C GLU A 111 28.90 3.27 -5.13
N LYS A 112 28.42 4.41 -4.61
CA LYS A 112 28.89 5.74 -5.05
C LYS A 112 30.36 6.01 -4.76
N GLU A 113 30.93 5.46 -3.69
CA GLU A 113 32.37 5.54 -3.42
C GLU A 113 33.21 4.85 -4.50
N LYS A 114 32.66 3.83 -5.16
CA LYS A 114 33.33 3.10 -6.26
C LYS A 114 33.05 3.73 -7.63
N ASN A 115 31.86 4.25 -7.82
CA ASN A 115 31.40 4.84 -9.08
C ASN A 115 30.41 5.97 -8.78
N GLU A 116 30.81 7.21 -8.97
CA GLU A 116 29.99 8.38 -8.69
C GLU A 116 28.69 8.39 -9.52
N ASN A 117 28.70 7.82 -10.72
CA ASN A 117 27.54 7.72 -11.61
C ASN A 117 26.67 6.49 -11.37
N PHE A 118 26.98 5.68 -10.35
CA PHE A 118 26.31 4.40 -10.09
C PHE A 118 24.78 4.48 -10.11
N ILE A 119 24.21 5.50 -9.46
CA ILE A 119 22.73 5.65 -9.39
C ILE A 119 22.16 5.94 -10.77
N ALA A 120 22.79 6.84 -11.55
CA ALA A 120 22.30 7.20 -12.87
C ALA A 120 22.36 6.02 -13.85
N GLU A 121 23.43 5.22 -13.78
CA GLU A 121 23.64 4.05 -14.64
C GLU A 121 22.72 2.86 -14.28
N ASN A 122 22.23 2.79 -13.03
CA ASN A 122 21.45 1.66 -12.53
C ASN A 122 20.05 2.05 -12.05
N LEU A 123 19.56 3.23 -12.41
CA LEU A 123 18.32 3.80 -11.83
C LEU A 123 17.11 2.89 -12.00
N THR A 124 16.93 2.31 -13.18
CA THR A 124 15.79 1.42 -13.48
C THR A 124 15.85 0.15 -12.64
N ASP A 125 17.01 -0.47 -12.53
CA ASP A 125 17.21 -1.69 -11.75
C ASP A 125 17.10 -1.43 -10.25
N LEU A 126 17.59 -0.30 -9.75
CA LEU A 126 17.40 0.14 -8.36
C LEU A 126 15.92 0.33 -8.05
N CYS A 127 15.20 1.02 -8.92
CA CYS A 127 13.76 1.21 -8.76
C CYS A 127 13.00 -0.12 -8.76
N ALA A 128 13.32 -1.01 -9.70
CA ALA A 128 12.70 -2.33 -9.80
C ALA A 128 12.97 -3.20 -8.56
N SER A 129 14.22 -3.24 -8.10
CA SER A 129 14.62 -4.04 -6.93
C SER A 129 14.01 -3.50 -5.63
N ILE A 130 13.95 -2.19 -5.45
CA ILE A 130 13.31 -1.55 -4.29
C ILE A 130 11.81 -1.82 -4.30
N GLN A 131 11.14 -1.62 -5.43
CA GLN A 131 9.71 -1.90 -5.59
C GLN A 131 9.39 -3.36 -5.31
N HIS A 132 10.17 -4.29 -5.87
CA HIS A 132 10.03 -5.72 -5.63
C HIS A 132 10.14 -6.05 -4.13
N CYS A 133 11.12 -5.48 -3.44
CA CYS A 133 11.31 -5.70 -2.00
C CYS A 133 10.12 -5.20 -1.17
N ILE A 134 9.65 -3.97 -1.42
CA ILE A 134 8.51 -3.39 -0.67
C ILE A 134 7.23 -4.16 -0.94
N VAL A 135 6.90 -4.40 -2.22
CA VAL A 135 5.68 -5.12 -2.60
C VAL A 135 5.71 -6.56 -2.13
N GLY A 136 6.86 -7.24 -2.23
CA GLY A 136 7.04 -8.60 -1.72
C GLY A 136 6.76 -8.70 -0.22
N ALA A 137 7.23 -7.74 0.58
CA ALA A 137 6.93 -7.70 2.01
C ALA A 137 5.42 -7.50 2.28
N LEU A 138 4.75 -6.61 1.53
CA LEU A 138 3.32 -6.39 1.66
C LEU A 138 2.52 -7.66 1.35
N LEU A 139 2.86 -8.34 0.26
CA LEU A 139 2.19 -9.57 -0.16
C LEU A 139 2.40 -10.72 0.83
N LEU A 140 3.62 -10.91 1.32
CA LEU A 140 3.92 -11.96 2.30
C LEU A 140 3.03 -11.87 3.55
N LYS A 141 2.82 -10.65 4.06
CA LYS A 141 1.95 -10.42 5.23
C LYS A 141 0.47 -10.61 4.89
N LEU A 142 0.06 -10.18 3.70
CA LEU A 142 -1.30 -10.37 3.23
C LEU A 142 -1.62 -11.86 3.02
N GLU A 143 -0.70 -12.62 2.44
CA GLU A 143 -0.80 -14.08 2.29
C GLU A 143 -0.95 -14.79 3.64
N LYS A 144 -0.14 -14.36 4.64
CA LYS A 144 -0.28 -14.85 6.00
C LYS A 144 -1.69 -14.57 6.55
N ALA A 145 -2.19 -13.35 6.39
CA ALA A 145 -3.54 -13.00 6.84
C ALA A 145 -4.63 -13.81 6.14
N VAL A 146 -4.54 -13.97 4.81
CA VAL A 146 -5.47 -14.83 4.04
C VAL A 146 -5.49 -16.25 4.59
N LYS A 147 -4.33 -16.83 4.89
CA LYS A 147 -4.21 -18.17 5.46
C LYS A 147 -4.76 -18.24 6.89
N ASP A 148 -4.40 -17.28 7.74
CA ASP A 148 -4.76 -17.30 9.16
C ASP A 148 -6.28 -17.10 9.37
N PHE A 149 -6.91 -16.28 8.53
CA PHE A 149 -8.35 -15.99 8.61
C PHE A 149 -9.23 -16.87 7.69
N GLY A 150 -8.62 -17.59 6.75
CA GLY A 150 -9.36 -18.41 5.77
C GLY A 150 -10.20 -17.56 4.80
N ILE A 151 -9.83 -16.30 4.57
CA ILE A 151 -10.56 -15.35 3.72
C ILE A 151 -9.73 -15.08 2.47
N SER A 152 -10.24 -15.52 1.30
CA SER A 152 -9.61 -15.29 0.00
C SER A 152 -10.14 -14.06 -0.76
N GLU A 153 -11.16 -13.40 -0.22
CA GLU A 153 -11.70 -12.13 -0.74
C GLU A 153 -10.79 -11.00 -0.26
N VAL A 154 -10.06 -10.34 -1.19
CA VAL A 154 -9.00 -9.39 -0.88
C VAL A 154 -9.18 -8.09 -1.64
N ALA A 155 -9.06 -6.96 -0.96
CA ALA A 155 -9.06 -5.64 -1.58
C ALA A 155 -7.76 -4.88 -1.27
N ILE A 156 -7.42 -3.90 -2.11
CA ILE A 156 -6.37 -2.92 -1.82
C ILE A 156 -6.92 -1.51 -1.83
N ALA A 157 -6.40 -0.63 -0.96
CA ALA A 157 -6.85 0.75 -0.85
C ALA A 157 -5.70 1.71 -0.48
N GLY A 158 -5.90 3.01 -0.71
CA GLY A 158 -4.90 4.05 -0.44
C GLY A 158 -3.99 4.33 -1.64
N GLY A 159 -3.18 5.40 -1.57
CA GLY A 159 -2.41 5.91 -2.70
C GLY A 159 -1.45 4.91 -3.35
N VAL A 160 -0.84 4.00 -2.55
CA VAL A 160 0.05 2.96 -3.08
C VAL A 160 -0.71 1.87 -3.84
N SER A 161 -2.04 1.77 -3.70
CA SER A 161 -2.85 0.88 -4.54
C SER A 161 -2.84 1.25 -6.03
N ALA A 162 -2.31 2.42 -6.39
CA ALA A 162 -2.04 2.82 -7.78
C ALA A 162 -0.79 2.16 -8.37
N ASN A 163 0.12 1.63 -7.54
CA ASN A 163 1.37 1.01 -7.99
C ASN A 163 1.12 -0.18 -8.91
N SER A 164 1.69 -0.15 -10.12
CA SER A 164 1.40 -1.14 -11.15
C SER A 164 1.92 -2.53 -10.81
N TYR A 165 3.06 -2.63 -10.14
CA TYR A 165 3.64 -3.90 -9.74
C TYR A 165 2.79 -4.58 -8.65
N LEU A 166 2.32 -3.83 -7.63
CA LEU A 166 1.41 -4.34 -6.61
C LEU A 166 0.10 -4.86 -7.22
N ARG A 167 -0.49 -4.09 -8.15
CA ARG A 167 -1.72 -4.47 -8.87
C ARG A 167 -1.54 -5.78 -9.65
N ASN A 168 -0.46 -5.90 -10.40
CA ASN A 168 -0.18 -7.09 -11.20
C ASN A 168 0.09 -8.30 -10.30
N SER A 169 0.90 -8.14 -9.25
CA SER A 169 1.18 -9.21 -8.31
C SER A 169 -0.08 -9.73 -7.60
N LEU A 170 -1.02 -8.84 -7.27
CA LEU A 170 -2.30 -9.26 -6.71
C LEU A 170 -3.20 -9.97 -7.72
N LYS A 171 -3.24 -9.50 -8.98
CA LYS A 171 -3.98 -10.21 -10.04
C LYS A 171 -3.44 -11.62 -10.28
N ASP A 172 -2.12 -11.81 -10.15
CA ASP A 172 -1.53 -13.14 -10.25
C ASP A 172 -2.03 -14.09 -9.14
N LYS A 173 -2.40 -13.57 -7.96
CA LYS A 173 -3.00 -14.35 -6.88
C LYS A 173 -4.40 -14.88 -7.19
N GLU A 174 -5.09 -14.33 -8.18
CA GLU A 174 -6.36 -14.89 -8.68
C GLU A 174 -6.18 -16.33 -9.20
N LYS A 175 -4.98 -16.65 -9.75
CA LYS A 175 -4.62 -18.01 -10.17
C LYS A 175 -4.50 -18.99 -8.98
N GLU A 176 -4.28 -18.45 -7.78
CA GLU A 176 -4.21 -19.18 -6.51
C GLU A 176 -5.58 -19.26 -5.79
N GLY A 177 -6.64 -18.76 -6.41
CA GLY A 177 -8.01 -18.81 -5.91
C GLY A 177 -8.43 -17.58 -5.09
N TRP A 178 -7.63 -16.50 -5.10
CA TRP A 178 -8.07 -15.24 -4.48
C TRP A 178 -9.09 -14.53 -5.36
N LYS A 179 -9.99 -13.77 -4.73
CA LYS A 179 -10.85 -12.80 -5.40
C LYS A 179 -10.32 -11.41 -5.09
N VAL A 180 -9.74 -10.76 -6.08
CA VAL A 180 -9.00 -9.52 -5.90
C VAL A 180 -9.81 -8.31 -6.35
N HIS A 181 -9.94 -7.32 -5.46
CA HIS A 181 -10.62 -6.07 -5.72
C HIS A 181 -9.61 -4.91 -5.73
N ILE A 182 -9.41 -4.34 -6.90
CA ILE A 182 -8.47 -3.24 -7.14
C ILE A 182 -9.27 -2.00 -7.47
N PRO A 183 -9.11 -0.87 -6.75
CA PRO A 183 -9.89 0.33 -7.01
C PRO A 183 -9.48 0.97 -8.34
N LYS A 184 -10.39 1.71 -8.97
CA LYS A 184 -10.04 2.59 -10.08
C LYS A 184 -9.03 3.63 -9.61
N PHE A 185 -8.19 4.13 -10.53
CA PHE A 185 -7.14 5.09 -10.19
C PHE A 185 -7.67 6.35 -9.49
N GLU A 186 -8.85 6.82 -9.87
CA GLU A 186 -9.53 7.98 -9.27
C GLU A 186 -9.90 7.78 -7.79
N TYR A 187 -9.97 6.54 -7.30
CA TYR A 187 -10.30 6.21 -5.90
C TYR A 187 -9.07 5.81 -5.07
N CYS A 188 -7.87 5.77 -5.65
CA CYS A 188 -6.65 5.40 -4.92
C CYS A 188 -6.22 6.49 -3.94
N THR A 189 -6.35 7.77 -4.31
CA THR A 189 -6.02 8.93 -3.47
C THR A 189 -7.27 9.53 -2.84
N ASP A 190 -7.07 10.56 -2.00
CA ASP A 190 -8.18 11.27 -1.36
C ASP A 190 -9.14 11.84 -2.41
N ASN A 191 -10.42 11.55 -2.22
CA ASN A 191 -11.48 11.98 -3.13
C ASN A 191 -12.81 12.17 -2.38
N ALA A 192 -13.72 12.96 -2.94
CA ALA A 192 -15.02 13.23 -2.31
C ALA A 192 -15.93 12.00 -2.30
N ALA A 193 -15.84 11.12 -3.31
CA ALA A 193 -16.71 9.96 -3.43
C ALA A 193 -16.52 8.94 -2.28
N MET A 194 -15.27 8.71 -1.83
CA MET A 194 -15.02 7.85 -0.68
C MET A 194 -15.59 8.40 0.62
N ILE A 195 -15.60 9.73 0.79
CA ILE A 195 -16.20 10.40 1.96
C ILE A 195 -17.72 10.30 1.90
N ALA A 196 -18.31 10.53 0.72
CA ALA A 196 -19.73 10.37 0.52
C ALA A 196 -20.21 8.93 0.78
N MET A 197 -19.41 7.93 0.36
CA MET A 197 -19.72 6.52 0.63
C MET A 197 -19.64 6.20 2.13
N ALA A 198 -18.64 6.72 2.85
CA ALA A 198 -18.57 6.61 4.30
C ALA A 198 -19.78 7.26 4.98
N GLY A 199 -20.17 8.47 4.53
CA GLY A 199 -21.35 9.18 5.00
C GLY A 199 -22.65 8.42 4.75
N LYS A 200 -22.77 7.76 3.58
CA LYS A 200 -23.94 6.92 3.27
C LYS A 200 -24.11 5.80 4.30
N PHE A 201 -23.06 5.03 4.59
CA PHE A 201 -23.16 3.94 5.57
C PHE A 201 -23.44 4.43 7.00
N LEU A 202 -22.86 5.57 7.40
CA LEU A 202 -23.17 6.20 8.69
C LEU A 202 -24.65 6.62 8.76
N PHE A 203 -25.16 7.22 7.66
CA PHE A 203 -26.57 7.63 7.58
C PHE A 203 -27.53 6.43 7.66
N GLU A 204 -27.26 5.37 6.89
CA GLU A 204 -28.05 4.11 6.93
C GLU A 204 -28.02 3.46 8.31
N GLY A 205 -26.84 3.52 8.99
CA GLY A 205 -26.67 3.07 10.38
C GLY A 205 -27.25 4.01 11.44
N LYS A 206 -27.84 5.15 11.04
CA LYS A 206 -28.36 6.20 11.95
C LYS A 206 -27.32 6.75 12.91
N ILE A 207 -26.05 6.81 12.50
CA ILE A 207 -24.92 7.34 13.26
C ILE A 207 -24.68 8.78 12.83
N PHE A 208 -25.03 9.72 13.69
CA PHE A 208 -24.91 11.15 13.41
C PHE A 208 -23.95 11.82 14.40
N GLY A 209 -23.11 12.72 13.91
CA GLY A 209 -22.29 13.59 14.74
C GLY A 209 -23.08 14.76 15.34
N ALA A 210 -22.58 15.33 16.44
CA ALA A 210 -23.11 16.58 16.95
C ALA A 210 -22.54 17.77 16.16
N LEU A 211 -23.34 18.84 16.00
CA LEU A 211 -22.89 20.07 15.32
C LEU A 211 -21.69 20.74 16.04
N SER A 212 -21.51 20.43 17.32
CA SER A 212 -20.41 20.91 18.15
C SER A 212 -19.11 20.09 18.02
N ASN A 213 -19.09 19.00 17.24
CA ASN A 213 -17.89 18.19 17.08
C ASN A 213 -16.80 18.98 16.35
N PRO A 214 -15.63 19.22 16.97
CA PRO A 214 -14.54 19.89 16.29
C PRO A 214 -13.88 18.95 15.26
N PRO A 215 -13.27 19.51 14.21
CA PRO A 215 -12.45 18.73 13.31
C PRO A 215 -11.25 18.13 14.06
N GLN A 216 -10.91 16.89 13.75
CA GLN A 216 -9.77 16.18 14.34
C GLN A 216 -8.70 15.94 13.27
N ALA A 217 -7.46 16.33 13.56
CA ALA A 217 -6.32 16.12 12.66
C ALA A 217 -5.96 14.62 12.53
N ARG A 218 -6.22 13.83 13.58
CA ARG A 218 -6.06 12.38 13.59
C ARG A 218 -7.29 11.75 14.21
N MET A 219 -7.97 10.94 13.44
CA MET A 219 -9.09 10.12 13.93
C MET A 219 -8.59 8.70 14.20
N PRO A 220 -8.97 8.07 15.33
CA PRO A 220 -8.73 6.66 15.54
C PRO A 220 -9.47 5.83 14.47
N PHE A 221 -8.94 4.66 14.20
CA PHE A 221 -9.56 3.73 13.26
C PHE A 221 -10.88 3.17 13.78
#